data_7cc97643fc8e58bdcf4fcde7d58d47d8
#
_entry.id   7cc97643fc8e58bdcf4fcde7d58d47d8
#
_cell.length_a   1.000
_cell.length_b   1.000
_cell.length_c   1.000
_cell.angle_alpha   90.00
_cell.angle_beta   90.00
_cell.angle_gamma   90.00
#
_symmetry.space_group_name_H-M   'P 1'
#
loop_
_entity.id
_entity.type
_entity.pdbx_description
1 polymer ?
#
loop_
_entity_poly.entity_id
_entity_poly.type
_entity_poly.pdbx_seq_one_letter_code
_entity_poly.pdbx_strand_id
1 'polypeptide(L)'
;MKASTFIAVVCLGAAAFGTSLAQTANPQAGSKTPRIDAREKAQKERIKEGVKSGELTRRETHRLAVEQKKIRNDEAKAKADGKVTPRERARLNKELNRANRDIYRQKHDKQKRK
;
A
#
# COMPACT_ATOMS: atom_id res chain seq x y z
N MET A 1 -19.07 -34.85 -55.77
CA MET A 1 -17.66 -34.60 -55.99
C MET A 1 -17.16 -33.83 -54.87
N LYS A 2 -16.07 -34.15 -54.41
CA LYS A 2 -15.33 -33.44 -53.41
C LYS A 2 -15.93 -33.49 -52.07
N ALA A 3 -15.86 -34.57 -51.49
CA ALA A 3 -15.85 -34.69 -50.08
C ALA A 3 -14.67 -33.91 -49.57
N SER A 4 -14.91 -32.75 -49.20
CA SER A 4 -13.96 -32.05 -48.34
C SER A 4 -14.04 -32.73 -47.01
N THR A 5 -13.16 -33.60 -46.84
CA THR A 5 -12.93 -34.17 -45.55
C THR A 5 -12.34 -33.06 -44.72
N PHE A 6 -13.20 -32.39 -44.08
CA PHE A 6 -12.71 -31.56 -42.98
C PHE A 6 -12.36 -32.51 -41.88
N ILE A 7 -11.17 -32.82 -41.89
CA ILE A 7 -10.53 -33.30 -40.70
C ILE A 7 -10.61 -32.15 -39.75
N ALA A 8 -11.60 -32.21 -38.96
CA ALA A 8 -11.56 -31.46 -37.74
C ALA A 8 -10.37 -32.02 -36.99
N VAL A 9 -9.31 -31.37 -37.17
CA VAL A 9 -8.24 -31.48 -36.21
C VAL A 9 -8.80 -30.91 -34.93
N VAL A 10 -9.34 -31.76 -34.21
CA VAL A 10 -9.54 -31.54 -32.83
C VAL A 10 -8.15 -31.40 -32.30
N CYS A 11 -7.68 -30.22 -32.35
CA CYS A 11 -6.59 -29.85 -31.49
C CYS A 11 -7.11 -29.95 -30.09
N LEU A 12 -6.89 -31.08 -29.59
CA LEU A 12 -6.88 -31.24 -28.17
C LEU A 12 -5.81 -30.29 -27.65
N GLY A 13 -6.25 -29.12 -27.48
CA GLY A 13 -5.52 -28.18 -26.68
C GLY A 13 -5.67 -28.51 -25.23
N ALA A 14 -5.48 -29.71 -25.00
CA ALA A 14 -5.65 -30.23 -23.69
C ALA A 14 -4.56 -29.80 -22.72
N ALA A 15 -3.73 -29.10 -23.15
CA ALA A 15 -2.48 -29.08 -22.43
C ALA A 15 -2.30 -27.96 -21.46
N ALA A 16 -3.25 -27.23 -21.28
CA ALA A 16 -2.92 -25.96 -20.67
C ALA A 16 -2.96 -25.86 -19.16
N PHE A 17 -2.93 -26.95 -18.59
CA PHE A 17 -3.38 -27.00 -17.31
C PHE A 17 -2.45 -26.91 -16.22
N GLY A 18 -1.39 -27.28 -16.35
CA GLY A 18 -0.44 -27.34 -15.25
C GLY A 18 0.18 -26.00 -14.89
N THR A 19 0.03 -25.09 -15.76
CA THR A 19 0.76 -23.83 -15.63
C THR A 19 0.19 -22.82 -14.69
N SER A 20 -1.05 -23.02 -14.34
CA SER A 20 -1.68 -22.13 -13.38
C SER A 20 -1.00 -22.14 -12.01
N LEU A 21 -0.32 -23.19 -11.70
CA LEU A 21 0.34 -23.31 -10.42
C LEU A 21 1.56 -22.41 -10.28
N ALA A 22 2.25 -22.20 -11.37
CA ALA A 22 3.40 -21.32 -11.34
C ALA A 22 3.03 -19.87 -11.08
N GLN A 23 1.81 -19.52 -11.34
CA GLN A 23 1.32 -18.17 -11.16
C GLN A 23 0.97 -17.85 -9.73
N THR A 24 0.81 -18.83 -8.90
CA THR A 24 0.60 -18.60 -7.47
C THR A 24 1.80 -17.97 -6.80
N ALA A 25 2.94 -18.14 -7.37
CA ALA A 25 4.14 -17.42 -6.98
C ALA A 25 4.17 -16.02 -7.64
N ASN A 26 3.15 -15.23 -7.37
CA ASN A 26 3.19 -13.82 -7.75
C ASN A 26 4.35 -13.17 -7.00
N PRO A 27 5.41 -12.78 -7.69
CA PRO A 27 6.58 -12.19 -7.03
C PRO A 27 6.23 -10.88 -6.31
N GLN A 28 5.13 -10.28 -6.66
CA GLN A 28 4.65 -9.08 -6.00
C GLN A 28 3.85 -9.36 -4.72
N ALA A 29 3.48 -10.59 -4.46
CA ALA A 29 2.73 -10.92 -3.26
C ALA A 29 3.51 -10.55 -1.98
N GLY A 30 4.81 -10.69 -2.00
CA GLY A 30 5.68 -10.31 -0.89
C GLY A 30 5.88 -8.80 -0.72
N SER A 31 5.59 -8.02 -1.76
CA SER A 31 5.72 -6.55 -1.73
C SER A 31 4.45 -5.84 -1.29
N LYS A 32 3.32 -6.53 -1.25
CA LYS A 32 2.05 -5.93 -0.82
C LYS A 32 2.03 -5.67 0.67
N THR A 33 1.61 -4.48 1.04
CA THR A 33 1.53 -4.01 2.42
C THR A 33 0.14 -3.46 2.76
N PRO A 34 -0.95 -4.23 2.54
CA PRO A 34 -2.32 -3.71 2.63
C PRO A 34 -2.66 -3.13 4.01
N ARG A 35 -2.09 -3.66 5.07
CA ARG A 35 -2.28 -3.12 6.43
C ARG A 35 -1.56 -1.78 6.62
N ILE A 36 -0.40 -1.62 6.03
CA ILE A 36 0.36 -0.37 6.05
C ILE A 36 -0.39 0.68 5.23
N ASP A 37 -0.78 0.33 4.01
CA ASP A 37 -1.56 1.20 3.11
C ASP A 37 -2.86 1.70 3.79
N ALA A 38 -3.59 0.81 4.46
CA ALA A 38 -4.80 1.16 5.18
C ALA A 38 -4.53 2.13 6.34
N ARG A 39 -3.43 1.95 7.06
CA ARG A 39 -3.03 2.84 8.15
C ARG A 39 -2.61 4.21 7.63
N GLU A 40 -1.86 4.27 6.56
CA GLU A 40 -1.48 5.54 5.90
C GLU A 40 -2.71 6.31 5.45
N LYS A 41 -3.66 5.63 4.82
CA LYS A 41 -4.93 6.23 4.41
C LYS A 41 -5.70 6.80 5.60
N ALA A 42 -5.85 6.04 6.67
CA ALA A 42 -6.52 6.49 7.88
C ALA A 42 -5.83 7.70 8.51
N GLN A 43 -4.50 7.71 8.56
CA GLN A 43 -3.73 8.84 9.07
C GLN A 43 -3.92 10.10 8.21
N LYS A 44 -3.91 9.94 6.90
CA LYS A 44 -4.16 11.03 5.96
C LYS A 44 -5.55 11.66 6.15
N GLU A 45 -6.57 10.85 6.34
CA GLU A 45 -7.93 11.36 6.59
C GLU A 45 -8.01 12.11 7.93
N ARG A 46 -7.39 11.61 8.99
CA ARG A 46 -7.32 12.32 10.28
C ARG A 46 -6.61 13.68 10.17
N ILE A 47 -5.54 13.76 9.39
CA ILE A 47 -4.84 15.02 9.13
C ILE A 47 -5.77 15.99 8.40
N LYS A 48 -6.48 15.53 7.38
CA LYS A 48 -7.47 16.36 6.66
C LYS A 48 -8.57 16.87 7.58
N GLU A 49 -9.11 16.00 8.42
CA GLU A 49 -10.11 16.41 9.40
C GLU A 49 -9.57 17.46 10.36
N GLY A 50 -8.36 17.26 10.88
CA GLY A 50 -7.70 18.22 11.75
C GLY A 50 -7.48 19.59 11.09
N VAL A 51 -7.21 19.60 9.79
CA VAL A 51 -7.11 20.84 9.02
C VAL A 51 -8.48 21.50 8.86
N LYS A 52 -9.50 20.73 8.51
CA LYS A 52 -10.86 21.26 8.32
C LYS A 52 -11.47 21.79 9.63
N SER A 53 -11.26 21.09 10.72
CA SER A 53 -11.78 21.48 12.05
C SER A 53 -10.98 22.62 12.70
N GLY A 54 -9.81 22.97 12.15
CA GLY A 54 -8.93 23.97 12.74
C GLY A 54 -8.11 23.47 13.93
N GLU A 55 -8.14 22.18 14.22
CA GLU A 55 -7.34 21.57 15.28
C GLU A 55 -5.85 21.56 14.95
N LEU A 56 -5.51 21.53 13.66
CA LEU A 56 -4.13 21.55 13.17
C LEU A 56 -3.77 22.93 12.62
N THR A 57 -2.70 23.49 13.12
CA THR A 57 -2.09 24.68 12.57
C THR A 57 -1.39 24.38 11.25
N ARG A 58 -1.08 25.39 10.46
CA ARG A 58 -0.34 25.22 9.18
C ARG A 58 1.02 24.55 9.40
N ARG A 59 1.72 24.93 10.47
CA ARG A 59 3.03 24.36 10.82
C ARG A 59 2.94 22.88 11.15
N GLU A 60 1.93 22.50 11.94
CA GLU A 60 1.68 21.11 12.31
C GLU A 60 1.27 20.28 11.13
N THR A 61 0.37 20.79 10.30
CA THR A 61 -0.03 20.15 9.03
C THR A 61 1.18 19.87 8.14
N HIS A 62 2.06 20.86 7.99
CA HIS A 62 3.28 20.68 7.20
C HIS A 62 4.20 19.61 7.79
N ARG A 63 4.40 19.63 9.10
CA ARG A 63 5.22 18.62 9.81
C ARG A 63 4.68 17.22 9.60
N LEU A 64 3.38 17.03 9.79
CA LEU A 64 2.72 15.74 9.58
C LEU A 64 2.79 15.29 8.11
N ALA A 65 2.66 16.20 7.17
CA ALA A 65 2.78 15.90 5.74
C ALA A 65 4.20 15.42 5.39
N VAL A 66 5.22 16.04 5.94
CA VAL A 66 6.62 15.60 5.77
C VAL A 66 6.83 14.21 6.35
N GLU A 67 6.29 13.93 7.53
CA GLU A 67 6.37 12.61 8.17
C GLU A 67 5.67 11.54 7.31
N GLN A 68 4.47 11.81 6.81
CA GLN A 68 3.76 10.91 5.91
C GLN A 68 4.52 10.65 4.61
N LYS A 69 5.15 11.69 4.07
CA LYS A 69 6.00 11.55 2.86
C LYS A 69 7.20 10.64 3.14
N LYS A 70 7.83 10.79 4.29
CA LYS A 70 8.95 9.93 4.69
C LYS A 70 8.53 8.47 4.77
N ILE A 71 7.42 8.18 5.43
CA ILE A 71 6.90 6.80 5.56
C ILE A 71 6.66 6.19 4.18
N ARG A 72 5.99 6.92 3.27
CA ARG A 72 5.77 6.45 1.89
C ARG A 72 7.06 6.18 1.13
N ASN A 73 8.07 7.03 1.31
CA ASN A 73 9.37 6.82 0.68
C ASN A 73 10.07 5.57 1.23
N ASP A 74 10.00 5.35 2.53
CA ASP A 74 10.60 4.18 3.17
C ASP A 74 9.85 2.90 2.78
N GLU A 75 8.52 2.98 2.64
CA GLU A 75 7.72 1.88 2.09
C GLU A 75 8.08 1.58 0.62
N ALA A 76 8.22 2.61 -0.22
CA ALA A 76 8.60 2.45 -1.61
C ALA A 76 10.00 1.79 -1.74
N LYS A 77 10.93 2.18 -0.90
CA LYS A 77 12.26 1.54 -0.84
C LYS A 77 12.17 0.07 -0.43
N ALA A 78 11.35 -0.22 0.56
CA ALA A 78 11.14 -1.59 1.02
C ALA A 78 10.49 -2.47 -0.07
N LYS A 79 9.62 -1.89 -0.89
CA LYS A 79 8.97 -2.60 -2.01
C LYS A 79 9.86 -2.75 -3.24
N ALA A 80 10.94 -1.99 -3.36
CA ALA A 80 11.78 -1.94 -4.55
C ALA A 80 12.41 -3.29 -4.92
N ASP A 81 12.72 -4.12 -3.94
CA ASP A 81 13.28 -5.47 -4.15
C ASP A 81 12.22 -6.50 -4.52
N GLY A 82 10.94 -6.14 -4.56
CA GLY A 82 9.83 -7.06 -4.77
C GLY A 82 9.37 -7.83 -3.53
N LYS A 83 10.06 -7.70 -2.41
CA LYS A 83 9.71 -8.32 -1.12
C LYS A 83 9.92 -7.35 0.02
N VAL A 84 8.90 -7.17 0.84
CA VAL A 84 9.03 -6.45 2.10
C VAL A 84 9.32 -7.46 3.21
N THR A 85 10.52 -7.39 3.74
CA THR A 85 10.98 -8.28 4.80
C THR A 85 10.22 -8.04 6.11
N PRO A 86 10.19 -9.03 7.03
CA PRO A 86 9.61 -8.82 8.35
C PRO A 86 10.23 -7.65 9.12
N ARG A 87 11.54 -7.45 8.96
CA ARG A 87 12.27 -6.33 9.57
C ARG A 87 11.82 -4.96 9.02
N GLU A 88 11.64 -4.87 7.70
CA GLU A 88 11.12 -3.67 7.04
C GLU A 88 9.67 -3.39 7.45
N ARG A 89 8.83 -4.42 7.52
CA ARG A 89 7.46 -4.28 8.03
C ARG A 89 7.43 -3.78 9.47
N ALA A 90 8.28 -4.31 10.32
CA ALA A 90 8.39 -3.87 11.71
C ALA A 90 8.83 -2.40 11.80
N ARG A 91 9.79 -1.99 10.97
CA ARG A 91 10.24 -0.60 10.88
C ARG A 91 9.12 0.33 10.43
N LEU A 92 8.43 0.01 9.35
CA LEU A 92 7.31 0.79 8.83
C LEU A 92 6.18 0.90 9.86
N ASN A 93 5.84 -0.18 10.54
CA ASN A 93 4.85 -0.17 11.61
C ASN A 93 5.27 0.72 12.78
N LYS A 94 6.54 0.74 13.13
CA LYS A 94 7.08 1.63 14.17
C LYS A 94 6.94 3.11 13.77
N GLU A 95 7.25 3.43 12.52
CA GLU A 95 7.07 4.77 11.97
C GLU A 95 5.60 5.20 11.96
N LEU A 96 4.71 4.32 11.51
CA LEU A 96 3.26 4.56 11.54
C LEU A 96 2.72 4.74 12.97
N ASN A 97 3.24 3.99 13.94
CA ASN A 97 2.87 4.14 15.33
C ASN A 97 3.30 5.50 15.88
N ARG A 98 4.50 5.95 15.50
CA ARG A 98 4.98 7.28 15.85
C ARG A 98 4.10 8.37 15.23
N ALA A 99 3.87 8.30 13.94
CA ALA A 99 3.00 9.24 13.23
C ALA A 99 1.60 9.31 13.84
N ASN A 100 1.04 8.17 14.22
CA ASN A 100 -0.26 8.11 14.87
C ASN A 100 -0.29 8.88 16.20
N ARG A 101 0.77 8.75 17.01
CA ARG A 101 0.90 9.51 18.26
C ARG A 101 1.06 11.01 18.00
N ASP A 102 1.82 11.37 16.99
CA ASP A 102 2.07 12.78 16.66
C ASP A 102 0.81 13.44 16.11
N ILE A 103 0.04 12.77 15.27
CA ILE A 103 -1.29 13.23 14.82
C ILE A 103 -2.22 13.45 16.02
N TYR A 104 -2.28 12.48 16.92
CA TYR A 104 -3.12 12.58 18.11
C TYR A 104 -2.75 13.77 18.98
N ARG A 105 -1.46 13.93 19.29
CA ARG A 105 -0.96 15.04 20.13
C ARG A 105 -1.28 16.40 19.51
N GLN A 106 -1.01 16.54 18.21
CA GLN A 106 -1.21 17.82 17.53
C GLN A 106 -2.68 18.18 17.35
N LYS A 107 -3.56 17.19 17.20
CA LYS A 107 -5.01 17.44 17.18
C LYS A 107 -5.58 17.81 18.56
N HIS A 108 -4.95 17.38 19.63
CA HIS A 108 -5.44 17.56 20.99
C HIS A 108 -4.63 18.57 21.82
N ASP A 109 -3.70 19.26 21.20
CA ASP A 109 -2.99 20.34 21.86
C ASP A 109 -3.86 21.61 21.95
N LYS A 110 -3.35 22.61 22.69
CA LYS A 110 -4.05 23.88 22.88
C LYS A 110 -3.89 24.84 21.68
N GLN A 111 -3.09 24.46 20.70
CA GLN A 111 -2.83 25.28 19.52
C GLN A 111 -3.94 25.00 18.47
N LYS A 112 -4.73 26.01 18.22
CA LYS A 112 -5.75 25.96 17.18
C LYS A 112 -5.42 26.94 16.07
N ARG A 113 -5.83 26.59 14.88
CA ARG A 113 -5.73 27.47 13.73
C ARG A 113 -6.59 28.72 14.02
N LYS A 114 -5.93 29.86 14.02
CA LYS A 114 -6.61 31.14 14.07
C LYS A 114 -7.16 31.50 12.70
#